data_e6c2c8ba297ada36d1f3417c6e335379
#
_entry.id   e6c2c8ba297ada36d1f3417c6e335379
#
_cell.length_a   1.000
_cell.length_b   1.000
_cell.length_c   1.000
_cell.angle_alpha   90.00
_cell.angle_beta   90.00
_cell.angle_gamma   90.00
#
_symmetry.space_group_name_H-M   'P 1'
#
loop_
_entity.id
_entity.type
_entity.pdbx_description
1 polymer ?
#
loop_
_entity_poly.entity_id
_entity_poly.type
_entity_poly.pdbx_seq_one_letter_code
_entity_poly.pdbx_strand_id
1 'polypeptide(L)'
;MYGVSKISSEQNIMLTTFPGAQYSAQSLAEHLDVFAKAGIVVDMICQSTPCGSAVDFSFTTSYDNFAAVMKALPAAAKANPPLVSGGYSKINLFGEEMVTSCGVAARALAALAGAGIEIVLITTSDLDISLLIRQQDEDTALDALHKAFEV
;
A
#
# COMPACT_ATOMS: atom_id res chain seq x y z
N MET A 1 18.68 8.37 -9.32
CA MET A 1 18.90 8.07 -10.73
C MET A 1 18.29 6.72 -11.06
N TYR A 2 18.63 6.13 -12.17
CA TYR A 2 18.03 4.84 -12.61
C TYR A 2 16.52 4.90 -12.72
N GLY A 3 15.98 6.01 -13.19
CA GLY A 3 14.55 6.25 -13.34
C GLY A 3 13.88 6.89 -12.15
N VAL A 4 14.52 6.92 -10.98
CA VAL A 4 13.99 7.53 -9.76
C VAL A 4 14.68 8.85 -9.50
N SER A 5 13.91 9.92 -9.35
CA SER A 5 14.40 11.26 -9.07
C SER A 5 14.09 11.75 -7.64
N LYS A 6 13.15 11.10 -6.96
CA LYS A 6 12.73 11.48 -5.62
C LYS A 6 12.28 10.28 -4.83
N ILE A 7 12.70 10.21 -3.57
CA ILE A 7 12.24 9.22 -2.60
C ILE A 7 11.61 9.99 -1.44
N SER A 8 10.39 9.62 -1.07
CA SER A 8 9.68 10.21 0.07
C SER A 8 9.09 9.12 0.93
N SER A 9 8.78 9.45 2.19
CA SER A 9 8.16 8.51 3.11
C SER A 9 7.07 9.19 3.93
N GLU A 10 6.12 8.39 4.37
CA GLU A 10 5.02 8.79 5.22
C GLU A 10 4.82 7.72 6.29
N GLN A 11 4.90 8.13 7.55
CA GLN A 11 4.70 7.25 8.71
C GLN A 11 3.23 7.17 9.11
N ASN A 12 2.95 6.35 10.10
CA ASN A 12 1.66 6.30 10.77
C ASN A 12 0.55 5.81 9.82
N ILE A 13 0.84 4.75 9.08
CA ILE A 13 -0.09 4.15 8.12
C ILE A 13 -0.71 2.89 8.72
N MET A 14 -2.01 2.72 8.49
CA MET A 14 -2.72 1.49 8.80
C MET A 14 -3.25 0.82 7.54
N LEU A 15 -3.38 -0.50 7.61
CA LEU A 15 -3.85 -1.34 6.52
C LEU A 15 -5.15 -2.04 6.92
N THR A 16 -6.14 -1.96 6.06
CA THR A 16 -7.39 -2.69 6.19
C THR A 16 -7.52 -3.67 5.03
N THR A 17 -7.79 -4.93 5.34
CA THR A 17 -7.95 -6.00 4.34
C THR A 17 -9.29 -6.69 4.52
N PHE A 18 -10.00 -6.87 3.41
CA PHE A 18 -11.20 -7.70 3.33
C PHE A 18 -10.81 -9.01 2.62
N PRO A 19 -10.48 -10.08 3.39
CA PRO A 19 -10.10 -11.35 2.78
C PRO A 19 -11.32 -12.04 2.19
N GLY A 20 -11.16 -12.62 1.01
CA GLY A 20 -12.24 -13.36 0.34
C GLY A 20 -13.45 -12.49 0.01
N ALA A 21 -13.24 -11.22 -0.31
CA ALA A 21 -14.32 -10.32 -0.74
C ALA A 21 -14.91 -10.81 -2.07
N GLN A 22 -16.18 -10.50 -2.31
CA GLN A 22 -16.84 -10.87 -3.55
C GLN A 22 -16.18 -10.20 -4.76
N TYR A 23 -15.85 -10.97 -5.77
CA TYR A 23 -15.33 -10.45 -7.04
C TYR A 23 -16.45 -9.76 -7.82
N SER A 24 -16.61 -8.48 -7.55
CA SER A 24 -17.64 -7.65 -8.18
C SER A 24 -17.28 -6.18 -7.92
N ALA A 25 -17.33 -5.37 -8.97
CA ALA A 25 -17.09 -3.93 -8.84
C ALA A 25 -18.08 -3.28 -7.88
N GLN A 26 -19.32 -3.75 -7.86
CA GLN A 26 -20.34 -3.24 -6.95
C GLN A 26 -19.97 -3.53 -5.49
N SER A 27 -19.50 -4.74 -5.18
CA SER A 27 -19.08 -5.11 -3.83
C SER A 27 -17.92 -4.25 -3.34
N LEU A 28 -16.92 -4.03 -4.20
CA LEU A 28 -15.76 -3.21 -3.85
C LEU A 28 -16.16 -1.73 -3.67
N ALA A 29 -17.06 -1.23 -4.52
CA ALA A 29 -17.59 0.11 -4.40
C ALA A 29 -18.35 0.30 -3.08
N GLU A 30 -19.14 -0.67 -2.66
CA GLU A 30 -19.85 -0.64 -1.39
C GLU A 30 -18.90 -0.63 -0.19
N HIS A 31 -17.82 -1.43 -0.24
CA HIS A 31 -16.79 -1.40 0.80
C HIS A 31 -16.16 -0.01 0.94
N LEU A 32 -15.76 0.59 -0.18
CA LEU A 32 -15.12 1.91 -0.16
C LEU A 32 -16.10 3.03 0.21
N ASP A 33 -17.35 2.94 -0.21
CA ASP A 33 -18.37 3.96 0.06
C ASP A 33 -18.61 4.15 1.56
N VAL A 34 -18.58 3.08 2.33
CA VAL A 34 -18.71 3.14 3.80
C VAL A 34 -17.66 4.06 4.41
N PHE A 35 -16.40 3.94 3.96
CA PHE A 35 -15.29 4.75 4.46
C PHE A 35 -15.35 6.17 3.91
N ALA A 36 -15.73 6.34 2.66
CA ALA A 36 -15.93 7.67 2.05
C ALA A 36 -16.99 8.48 2.80
N LYS A 37 -18.10 7.86 3.14
CA LYS A 37 -19.18 8.50 3.94
C LYS A 37 -18.74 8.86 5.35
N ALA A 38 -17.77 8.15 5.88
CA ALA A 38 -17.17 8.44 7.18
C ALA A 38 -16.09 9.54 7.11
N GLY A 39 -15.83 10.10 5.93
CA GLY A 39 -14.82 11.13 5.73
C GLY A 39 -13.39 10.62 5.75
N ILE A 40 -13.18 9.33 5.50
CA ILE A 40 -11.86 8.69 5.53
C ILE A 40 -11.24 8.73 4.14
N VAL A 41 -10.03 9.28 4.02
CA VAL A 41 -9.26 9.28 2.78
C VAL A 41 -8.49 7.97 2.67
N VAL A 42 -8.69 7.26 1.56
CA VAL A 42 -7.97 6.03 1.24
C VAL A 42 -6.83 6.37 0.28
N ASP A 43 -5.65 5.79 0.50
CA ASP A 43 -4.47 6.06 -0.32
C ASP A 43 -4.13 4.91 -1.27
N MET A 44 -3.38 3.90 -0.79
CA MET A 44 -3.07 2.72 -1.59
C MET A 44 -4.28 1.79 -1.64
N ILE A 45 -4.61 1.29 -2.82
CA ILE A 45 -5.68 0.32 -3.02
C ILE A 45 -5.10 -0.86 -3.78
N CYS A 46 -5.36 -2.08 -3.30
CA CYS A 46 -4.86 -3.30 -3.92
C CYS A 46 -5.92 -4.39 -3.88
N GLN A 47 -6.08 -5.07 -5.00
CA GLN A 47 -6.93 -6.23 -5.14
C GLN A 47 -6.10 -7.37 -5.70
N SER A 48 -6.21 -8.56 -5.12
CA SER A 48 -5.62 -9.76 -5.71
C SER A 48 -6.35 -10.14 -7.00
N THR A 49 -5.71 -10.97 -7.82
CA THR A 49 -6.42 -11.60 -8.94
C THR A 49 -7.53 -12.51 -8.39
N PRO A 50 -8.66 -12.64 -9.11
CA PRO A 50 -9.75 -13.48 -8.63
C PRO A 50 -9.35 -14.94 -8.49
N CYS A 51 -9.75 -15.54 -7.37
CA CYS A 51 -9.69 -16.97 -7.15
C CYS A 51 -11.14 -17.47 -7.02
N GLY A 52 -11.68 -18.03 -8.12
CA GLY A 52 -13.10 -18.29 -8.21
C GLY A 52 -13.91 -16.99 -8.21
N SER A 53 -14.80 -16.83 -7.23
CA SER A 53 -15.63 -15.63 -7.06
C SER A 53 -15.09 -14.66 -6.00
N ALA A 54 -13.88 -14.90 -5.48
CA ALA A 54 -13.32 -14.17 -4.36
C ALA A 54 -12.04 -13.42 -4.73
N VAL A 55 -11.82 -12.28 -4.06
CA VAL A 55 -10.59 -11.50 -4.11
C VAL A 55 -10.21 -11.08 -2.70
N ASP A 56 -8.92 -10.84 -2.48
CA ASP A 56 -8.46 -10.13 -1.29
C ASP A 56 -8.35 -8.65 -1.65
N PHE A 57 -9.03 -7.82 -0.89
CA PHE A 57 -9.11 -6.39 -1.13
C PHE A 57 -8.53 -5.62 0.05
N SER A 58 -7.53 -4.77 -0.22
CA SER A 58 -6.82 -4.03 0.82
C SER A 58 -6.69 -2.56 0.46
N PHE A 59 -6.67 -1.72 1.47
CA PHE A 59 -6.34 -0.31 1.30
C PHE A 59 -5.66 0.25 2.54
N THR A 60 -4.93 1.35 2.35
CA THR A 60 -4.25 2.05 3.42
C THR A 60 -4.94 3.36 3.76
N THR A 61 -4.85 3.73 5.03
CA THR A 61 -5.31 5.02 5.55
C THR A 61 -4.30 5.52 6.57
N SER A 62 -4.39 6.80 6.94
CA SER A 62 -3.66 7.29 8.11
C SER A 62 -4.17 6.61 9.37
N TYR A 63 -3.27 6.23 10.27
CA TYR A 63 -3.64 5.70 11.58
C TYR A 63 -4.45 6.71 12.42
N ASP A 64 -4.35 8.01 12.12
CA ASP A 64 -5.17 9.03 12.75
C ASP A 64 -6.66 8.79 12.57
N ASN A 65 -7.04 8.01 11.54
CA ASN A 65 -8.41 7.61 11.26
C ASN A 65 -8.81 6.31 11.97
N PHE A 66 -7.97 5.77 12.87
CA PHE A 66 -8.21 4.46 13.49
C PHE A 66 -9.61 4.36 14.10
N ALA A 67 -10.01 5.32 14.93
CA ALA A 67 -11.32 5.29 15.57
C ALA A 67 -12.46 5.33 14.55
N ALA A 68 -12.34 6.17 13.52
CA ALA A 68 -13.34 6.28 12.46
C ALA A 68 -13.42 5.00 11.62
N VAL A 69 -12.28 4.39 11.31
CA VAL A 69 -12.22 3.10 10.60
C VAL A 69 -12.90 2.00 11.41
N MET A 70 -12.55 1.88 12.68
CA MET A 70 -13.14 0.84 13.55
C MET A 70 -14.66 1.03 13.72
N LYS A 71 -15.14 2.26 13.73
CA LYS A 71 -16.56 2.55 13.77
C LYS A 71 -17.28 2.19 12.47
N ALA A 72 -16.63 2.37 11.33
CA ALA A 72 -17.19 2.10 10.00
C ALA A 72 -17.16 0.62 9.61
N LEU A 73 -16.21 -0.15 10.15
CA LEU A 73 -16.00 -1.56 9.77
C LEU A 73 -17.22 -2.45 9.82
N PRO A 74 -18.08 -2.41 10.86
CA PRO A 74 -19.26 -3.29 10.91
C PRO A 74 -20.20 -3.14 9.72
N ALA A 75 -20.32 -1.91 9.17
CA ALA A 75 -21.15 -1.66 8.00
C ALA A 75 -20.50 -2.17 6.70
N ALA A 76 -19.18 -2.25 6.66
CA ALA A 76 -18.41 -2.74 5.51
C ALA A 76 -18.20 -4.26 5.54
N ALA A 77 -18.23 -4.88 6.72
CA ALA A 77 -18.01 -6.31 6.88
C ALA A 77 -19.15 -7.11 6.21
N LYS A 78 -18.77 -8.11 5.42
CA LYS A 78 -19.70 -9.00 4.71
C LYS A 78 -19.51 -10.45 5.19
N ALA A 79 -19.01 -11.33 4.31
CA ALA A 79 -18.90 -12.75 4.60
C ALA A 79 -17.76 -13.09 5.57
N ASN A 80 -16.62 -12.40 5.45
CA ASN A 80 -15.44 -12.65 6.27
C ASN A 80 -15.10 -11.43 7.11
N PRO A 81 -14.55 -11.62 8.33
CA PRO A 81 -14.15 -10.50 9.16
C PRO A 81 -12.97 -9.75 8.51
N PRO A 82 -13.00 -8.41 8.50
CA PRO A 82 -11.89 -7.62 8.02
C PRO A 82 -10.69 -7.70 8.96
N LEU A 83 -9.50 -7.55 8.40
CA LEU A 83 -8.25 -7.50 9.14
C LEU A 83 -7.74 -6.07 9.15
N VAL A 84 -7.39 -5.56 10.33
CA VAL A 84 -6.86 -4.21 10.49
C VAL A 84 -5.53 -4.28 11.21
N SER A 85 -4.52 -3.62 10.67
CA SER A 85 -3.20 -3.54 11.30
C SER A 85 -2.60 -2.15 11.10
N GLY A 86 -1.71 -1.75 11.99
CA GLY A 86 -1.02 -0.47 11.97
C GLY A 86 0.49 -0.63 12.14
N GLY A 87 1.18 0.49 12.30
CA GLY A 87 2.63 0.48 12.48
C GLY A 87 3.39 0.37 11.16
N TYR A 88 2.82 0.91 10.08
CA TYR A 88 3.44 0.90 8.75
C TYR A 88 3.94 2.27 8.34
N SER A 89 4.90 2.26 7.43
CA SER A 89 5.35 3.43 6.67
C SER A 89 5.18 3.16 5.19
N LYS A 90 4.75 4.18 4.45
CA LYS A 90 4.70 4.16 3.00
C LYS A 90 5.95 4.86 2.46
N ILE A 91 6.68 4.19 1.56
CA ILE A 91 7.78 4.78 0.83
C ILE A 91 7.35 4.94 -0.62
N ASN A 92 7.54 6.12 -1.18
CA ASN A 92 7.21 6.40 -2.57
C ASN A 92 8.49 6.71 -3.35
N LEU A 93 8.69 5.99 -4.45
CA LEU A 93 9.74 6.21 -5.42
C LEU A 93 9.11 6.89 -6.63
N PHE A 94 9.52 8.11 -6.91
CA PHE A 94 8.98 8.90 -8.03
C PHE A 94 10.06 9.18 -9.07
N GLY A 95 9.69 9.14 -10.35
CA GLY A 95 10.58 9.55 -11.43
C GLY A 95 9.88 9.59 -12.78
N GLU A 96 10.00 10.72 -13.48
CA GLU A 96 9.45 10.88 -14.82
C GLU A 96 10.11 9.94 -15.84
N GLU A 97 11.39 9.63 -15.66
CA GLU A 97 12.11 8.69 -16.51
C GLU A 97 11.70 7.23 -16.28
N MET A 98 10.92 6.96 -15.24
CA MET A 98 10.45 5.61 -14.93
C MET A 98 9.64 5.02 -16.07
N VAL A 99 8.93 5.85 -16.82
CA VAL A 99 8.12 5.45 -18.00
C VAL A 99 8.97 4.71 -19.04
N THR A 100 10.23 5.09 -19.18
CA THR A 100 11.15 4.50 -20.18
C THR A 100 12.24 3.64 -19.58
N SER A 101 12.33 3.56 -18.26
CA SER A 101 13.39 2.83 -17.56
C SER A 101 12.95 1.42 -17.21
N CYS A 102 13.74 0.44 -17.63
CA CYS A 102 13.48 -0.95 -17.26
C CYS A 102 14.11 -1.27 -15.90
N GLY A 103 13.46 -2.17 -15.14
CA GLY A 103 14.05 -2.75 -13.96
C GLY A 103 14.03 -1.88 -12.70
N VAL A 104 13.29 -0.78 -12.69
CA VAL A 104 13.22 0.11 -11.51
C VAL A 104 12.66 -0.64 -10.30
N ALA A 105 11.54 -1.34 -10.47
CA ALA A 105 10.96 -2.14 -9.40
C ALA A 105 11.92 -3.25 -8.92
N ALA A 106 12.57 -3.95 -9.85
CA ALA A 106 13.52 -5.00 -9.51
C ALA A 106 14.69 -4.47 -8.67
N ARG A 107 15.20 -3.28 -9.02
CA ARG A 107 16.27 -2.63 -8.26
C ARG A 107 15.81 -2.26 -6.85
N ALA A 108 14.61 -1.70 -6.72
CA ALA A 108 14.04 -1.35 -5.42
C ALA A 108 13.86 -2.58 -4.53
N LEU A 109 13.27 -3.64 -5.08
CA LEU A 109 13.03 -4.87 -4.33
C LEU A 109 14.35 -5.56 -3.93
N ALA A 110 15.35 -5.56 -4.81
CA ALA A 110 16.67 -6.12 -4.50
C ALA A 110 17.37 -5.35 -3.38
N ALA A 111 17.25 -4.01 -3.38
CA ALA A 111 17.83 -3.19 -2.32
C ALA A 111 17.20 -3.48 -0.96
N LEU A 112 15.88 -3.60 -0.91
CA LEU A 112 15.17 -3.92 0.33
C LEU A 112 15.44 -5.35 0.79
N ALA A 113 15.48 -6.30 -0.13
CA ALA A 113 15.83 -7.69 0.18
C ALA A 113 17.24 -7.78 0.78
N GLY A 114 18.20 -7.07 0.19
CA GLY A 114 19.57 -7.00 0.71
C GLY A 114 19.68 -6.39 2.11
N ALA A 115 18.73 -5.54 2.47
CA ALA A 115 18.64 -4.93 3.81
C ALA A 115 17.77 -5.76 4.78
N GLY A 116 17.25 -6.90 4.34
CA GLY A 116 16.41 -7.77 5.18
C GLY A 116 15.00 -7.22 5.44
N ILE A 117 14.48 -6.40 4.55
CA ILE A 117 13.19 -5.74 4.72
C ILE A 117 12.13 -6.42 3.86
N GLU A 118 11.02 -6.80 4.48
CA GLU A 118 9.86 -7.37 3.80
C GLU A 118 8.87 -6.27 3.40
N ILE A 119 8.21 -6.48 2.28
CA ILE A 119 7.21 -5.57 1.74
C ILE A 119 5.82 -6.13 2.03
N VAL A 120 5.00 -5.31 2.66
CA VAL A 120 3.63 -5.69 3.03
C VAL A 120 2.66 -5.50 1.86
N LEU A 121 2.83 -4.40 1.14
CA LEU A 121 1.99 -4.04 0.01
C LEU A 121 2.81 -3.23 -0.99
N ILE A 122 2.55 -3.42 -2.28
CA ILE A 122 3.16 -2.65 -3.34
C ILE A 122 2.10 -2.22 -4.35
N THR A 123 2.16 -0.95 -4.73
CA THR A 123 1.35 -0.42 -5.83
C THR A 123 2.23 0.42 -6.75
N THR A 124 1.89 0.46 -8.02
CA THR A 124 2.68 1.19 -9.02
C THR A 124 1.80 1.99 -9.95
N SER A 125 2.38 3.05 -10.50
CA SER A 125 1.87 3.77 -11.65
C SER A 125 2.99 3.92 -12.68
N ASP A 126 2.78 4.69 -13.72
CA ASP A 126 3.82 4.97 -14.72
C ASP A 126 4.98 5.79 -14.14
N LEU A 127 4.70 6.58 -13.12
CA LEU A 127 5.63 7.57 -12.57
C LEU A 127 6.13 7.23 -11.17
N ASP A 128 5.49 6.28 -10.48
CA ASP A 128 5.87 5.97 -9.11
C ASP A 128 5.68 4.51 -8.72
N ILE A 129 6.36 4.14 -7.65
CA ILE A 129 6.21 2.87 -6.95
C ILE A 129 5.98 3.21 -5.50
N SER A 130 4.89 2.73 -4.92
CA SER A 130 4.58 2.87 -3.50
C SER A 130 4.77 1.54 -2.79
N LEU A 131 5.53 1.56 -1.72
CA LEU A 131 5.88 0.39 -0.92
C LEU A 131 5.40 0.59 0.50
N LEU A 132 4.66 -0.38 1.03
CA LEU A 132 4.27 -0.39 2.44
C LEU A 132 5.18 -1.35 3.19
N ILE A 133 5.86 -0.86 4.22
CA ILE A 133 6.77 -1.61 5.06
C ILE A 133 6.44 -1.36 6.53
N ARG A 134 7.05 -2.11 7.43
CA ARG A 134 6.95 -1.81 8.86
C ARG A 134 7.63 -0.49 9.15
N GLN A 135 7.01 0.36 9.97
CA GLN A 135 7.54 1.66 10.32
C GLN A 135 8.92 1.55 11.00
N GLN A 136 9.15 0.51 11.78
CA GLN A 136 10.44 0.27 12.41
C GLN A 136 11.59 0.08 11.43
N ASP A 137 11.29 -0.31 10.18
CA ASP A 137 12.28 -0.56 9.13
C ASP A 137 12.49 0.67 8.22
N GLU A 138 11.80 1.78 8.46
CA GLU A 138 11.78 2.93 7.56
C GLU A 138 13.17 3.51 7.29
N ASP A 139 13.93 3.78 8.34
CA ASP A 139 15.27 4.40 8.18
C ASP A 139 16.21 3.48 7.40
N THR A 140 16.24 2.20 7.72
CA THR A 140 17.04 1.20 7.02
C THR A 140 16.62 1.08 5.56
N ALA A 141 15.31 1.12 5.29
CA ALA A 141 14.77 1.05 3.94
C ALA A 141 15.17 2.30 3.12
N LEU A 142 15.02 3.49 3.69
CA LEU A 142 15.39 4.74 3.04
C LEU A 142 16.87 4.75 2.69
N ASP A 143 17.75 4.35 3.61
CA ASP A 143 19.19 4.28 3.38
C ASP A 143 19.52 3.34 2.21
N ALA A 144 18.91 2.16 2.20
CA ALA A 144 19.12 1.17 1.14
C ALA A 144 18.65 1.69 -0.22
N LEU A 145 17.49 2.35 -0.27
CA LEU A 145 16.91 2.86 -1.51
C LEU A 145 17.69 4.09 -2.03
N HIS A 146 18.05 5.03 -1.16
CA HIS A 146 18.87 6.17 -1.56
C HIS A 146 20.20 5.72 -2.15
N LYS A 147 20.82 4.73 -1.54
CA LYS A 147 22.08 4.15 -2.04
C LYS A 147 21.87 3.45 -3.38
N ALA A 148 20.81 2.68 -3.53
CA ALA A 148 20.55 1.92 -4.75
C ALA A 148 20.24 2.83 -5.95
N PHE A 149 19.56 3.94 -5.73
CA PHE A 149 19.16 4.86 -6.80
C PHE A 149 20.06 6.09 -6.92
N GLU A 150 21.00 6.27 -6.01
CA GLU A 150 21.93 7.41 -6.01
C GLU A 150 21.19 8.77 -6.01
N VAL A 151 20.17 8.85 -5.16
CA VAL A 151 19.28 10.02 -5.06
C VAL A 151 19.21 10.56 -3.63
#